data_eef433d425c5381d334485d2df747869
#
_entry.id   eef433d425c5381d334485d2df747869
#
_cell.length_a   1.000
_cell.length_b   1.000
_cell.length_c   1.000
_cell.angle_alpha   90.00
_cell.angle_beta   90.00
_cell.angle_gamma   90.00
#
_symmetry.space_group_name_H-M   'P 1'
#
loop_
_entity.id
_entity.type
_entity.pdbx_description
1 polymer ?
#
loop_
_entity_poly.entity_id
_entity_poly.type
_entity_poly.pdbx_seq_one_letter_code
_entity_poly.pdbx_strand_id
1 'polypeptide(L)'
;MDTRVPENNVVKIHIDDLHHNSSLLDFLLEKKVVQVSKEVDLSQEAGKLVGKIYDAFLKQYHDPESKKALESLNVLCVRLVFCLYSEDAGLFEQKDSFSGYIAQYEPKDLRPALLSLFKVLDTPYPDRPDLYLSEELEAFPYVNGGLFANEDIIIPKITQEIKDALAEAGHFNWRDISPTIFGAVFESTLNPVTRRKGGMHYTSIENIHKVIDPLFLDDLKNEFAEILTIGVQKQKKKKLEEFQNKLAGLTFLDPACGSGNFLTETYISLRRLENDILRELQNGQVIFGDTNWNPIKVSISQFYGIEINDFAGDVAKTALWIAESQMMKETEDVVLMHLDFLPLKSNVNIHIGNALQM
;
A
#
# COMPACT_ATOMS: atom_id res chain seq x y z
N MET A 1 -1.91 -24.06 -12.33
CA MET A 1 -0.63 -24.37 -12.98
C MET A 1 0.34 -23.27 -12.59
N ASP A 2 1.31 -23.53 -11.73
CA ASP A 2 2.32 -22.52 -11.41
C ASP A 2 3.31 -22.46 -12.58
N THR A 3 3.24 -21.39 -13.35
CA THR A 3 4.08 -21.20 -14.55
C THR A 3 5.56 -20.94 -14.21
N ARG A 4 5.89 -20.76 -12.92
CA ARG A 4 7.24 -20.47 -12.43
C ARG A 4 8.10 -21.74 -12.25
N VAL A 5 7.48 -22.91 -12.09
CA VAL A 5 8.17 -24.22 -11.97
C VAL A 5 7.39 -25.27 -12.76
N PRO A 6 7.43 -25.24 -14.09
CA PRO A 6 6.54 -26.05 -14.93
C PRO A 6 6.79 -27.57 -14.86
N GLU A 7 7.97 -28.01 -14.48
CA GLU A 7 8.33 -29.42 -14.56
C GLU A 7 7.99 -30.25 -13.31
N ASN A 8 7.86 -29.63 -12.14
CA ASN A 8 7.67 -30.36 -10.86
C ASN A 8 6.26 -30.30 -10.27
N ASN A 9 5.33 -29.50 -10.83
CA ASN A 9 3.99 -29.30 -10.27
C ASN A 9 2.85 -29.62 -11.26
N VAL A 10 3.08 -30.54 -12.21
CA VAL A 10 2.03 -30.95 -13.14
C VAL A 10 1.31 -32.16 -12.59
N VAL A 11 0.07 -31.99 -12.12
CA VAL A 11 -0.83 -33.12 -11.85
C VAL A 11 -1.56 -33.46 -13.14
N LYS A 12 -1.35 -34.68 -13.65
CA LYS A 12 -2.05 -35.21 -14.82
C LYS A 12 -3.25 -36.00 -14.34
N ILE A 13 -4.45 -35.62 -14.77
CA ILE A 13 -5.71 -36.31 -14.47
C ILE A 13 -6.28 -36.81 -15.80
N HIS A 14 -6.68 -38.09 -15.87
CA HIS A 14 -7.41 -38.58 -17.02
C HIS A 14 -8.81 -37.96 -17.01
N ILE A 15 -9.36 -37.64 -18.17
CA ILE A 15 -10.65 -36.94 -18.27
C ILE A 15 -11.79 -37.73 -17.65
N ASP A 16 -11.73 -39.04 -17.71
CA ASP A 16 -12.72 -39.94 -17.14
C ASP A 16 -12.67 -39.98 -15.59
N ASP A 17 -11.51 -39.61 -14.99
CA ASP A 17 -11.31 -39.56 -13.54
C ASP A 17 -11.52 -38.14 -12.96
N LEU A 18 -11.89 -37.19 -13.81
CA LEU A 18 -12.05 -35.80 -13.38
C LEU A 18 -13.11 -35.63 -12.29
N HIS A 19 -14.17 -36.41 -12.32
CA HIS A 19 -15.26 -36.38 -11.34
C HIS A 19 -14.85 -36.90 -9.95
N HIS A 20 -13.83 -37.77 -9.87
CA HIS A 20 -13.25 -38.21 -8.60
C HIS A 20 -12.14 -37.28 -8.07
N ASN A 21 -11.61 -36.44 -8.92
CA ASN A 21 -10.53 -35.51 -8.60
C ASN A 21 -10.97 -34.03 -8.73
N SER A 22 -12.29 -33.78 -8.65
CA SER A 22 -12.84 -32.41 -8.79
C SER A 22 -12.26 -31.43 -7.78
N SER A 23 -11.90 -31.89 -6.57
CA SER A 23 -11.24 -31.07 -5.55
C SER A 23 -9.92 -30.42 -6.01
N LEU A 24 -9.24 -31.01 -6.98
CA LEU A 24 -8.04 -30.41 -7.59
C LEU A 24 -8.36 -29.21 -8.50
N LEU A 25 -9.64 -29.02 -8.83
CA LEU A 25 -10.16 -27.89 -9.60
C LEU A 25 -10.89 -26.86 -8.74
N ASP A 26 -11.01 -27.07 -7.43
CA ASP A 26 -11.66 -26.14 -6.50
C ASP A 26 -11.01 -24.76 -6.52
N PHE A 27 -9.73 -24.68 -6.85
CA PHE A 27 -9.04 -23.40 -7.10
C PHE A 27 -9.66 -22.56 -8.23
N LEU A 28 -10.41 -23.18 -9.16
CA LEU A 28 -11.15 -22.46 -10.21
C LEU A 28 -12.46 -21.89 -9.68
N LEU A 29 -13.01 -22.48 -8.61
CA LEU A 29 -14.24 -22.06 -7.97
C LEU A 29 -13.99 -21.17 -6.74
N GLU A 30 -12.90 -21.46 -6.02
CA GLU A 30 -12.51 -20.74 -4.79
C GLU A 30 -11.31 -19.81 -5.00
N LYS A 31 -11.54 -18.67 -5.62
CA LYS A 31 -10.50 -17.60 -5.72
C LYS A 31 -9.92 -17.19 -4.35
N LYS A 32 -10.68 -17.34 -3.27
CA LYS A 32 -10.29 -16.87 -1.92
C LYS A 32 -9.15 -17.67 -1.26
N VAL A 33 -9.13 -18.98 -1.35
CA VAL A 33 -8.16 -19.81 -0.59
C VAL A 33 -6.74 -19.71 -1.17
N VAL A 34 -6.61 -19.69 -2.50
CA VAL A 34 -5.30 -19.55 -3.17
C VAL A 34 -4.72 -18.15 -2.98
N GLN A 35 -5.58 -17.14 -2.89
CA GLN A 35 -5.17 -15.76 -2.70
C GLN A 35 -4.63 -15.52 -1.29
N VAL A 36 -5.29 -16.06 -0.25
CA VAL A 36 -4.86 -15.92 1.16
C VAL A 36 -3.51 -16.59 1.41
N SER A 37 -3.26 -17.78 0.86
CA SER A 37 -1.95 -18.45 1.03
C SER A 37 -0.81 -17.66 0.34
N LYS A 38 -1.07 -17.11 -0.84
CA LYS A 38 -0.10 -16.29 -1.59
C LYS A 38 0.22 -14.99 -0.85
N GLU A 39 -0.77 -14.34 -0.27
CA GLU A 39 -0.60 -13.11 0.51
C GLU A 39 0.23 -13.34 1.78
N VAL A 40 0.05 -14.47 2.46
CA VAL A 40 0.86 -14.85 3.63
C VAL A 40 2.31 -15.10 3.24
N ASP A 41 2.55 -15.83 2.16
CA ASP A 41 3.91 -16.12 1.67
C ASP A 41 4.64 -14.83 1.26
N LEU A 42 3.97 -13.94 0.51
CA LEU A 42 4.51 -12.64 0.12
C LEU A 42 4.84 -11.77 1.32
N SER A 43 3.97 -11.77 2.34
CA SER A 43 4.19 -11.02 3.58
C SER A 43 5.42 -11.48 4.32
N GLN A 44 5.62 -12.81 4.40
CA GLN A 44 6.78 -13.39 5.07
C GLN A 44 8.08 -13.08 4.33
N GLU A 45 8.06 -13.10 3.00
CA GLU A 45 9.21 -12.76 2.17
C GLU A 45 9.56 -11.28 2.31
N ALA A 46 8.58 -10.39 2.18
CA ALA A 46 8.77 -8.96 2.42
C ALA A 46 9.30 -8.66 3.82
N GLY A 47 8.76 -9.33 4.86
CA GLY A 47 9.23 -9.17 6.23
C GLY A 47 10.69 -9.58 6.40
N LYS A 48 11.14 -10.63 5.72
CA LYS A 48 12.55 -11.05 5.72
C LYS A 48 13.46 -10.01 5.07
N LEU A 49 13.03 -9.43 3.93
CA LEU A 49 13.79 -8.40 3.22
C LEU A 49 13.89 -7.11 4.05
N VAL A 50 12.78 -6.64 4.61
CA VAL A 50 12.78 -5.49 5.53
C VAL A 50 13.66 -5.76 6.74
N GLY A 51 13.60 -6.97 7.31
CA GLY A 51 14.47 -7.39 8.42
C GLY A 51 15.96 -7.34 8.08
N LYS A 52 16.35 -7.78 6.87
CA LYS A 52 17.74 -7.70 6.40
C LYS A 52 18.21 -6.26 6.26
N ILE A 53 17.39 -5.38 5.67
CA ILE A 53 17.69 -3.94 5.56
C ILE A 53 17.86 -3.35 6.95
N TYR A 54 16.91 -3.59 7.85
CA TYR A 54 16.94 -3.10 9.22
C TYR A 54 18.22 -3.54 9.95
N ASP A 55 18.54 -4.83 9.92
CA ASP A 55 19.71 -5.39 10.61
C ASP A 55 21.04 -4.87 10.06
N ALA A 56 21.12 -4.69 8.74
CA ALA A 56 22.32 -4.15 8.09
C ALA A 56 22.55 -2.69 8.50
N PHE A 57 21.50 -1.87 8.57
CA PHE A 57 21.59 -0.48 9.03
C PHE A 57 21.84 -0.39 10.53
N LEU A 58 21.18 -1.20 11.38
CA LEU A 58 21.30 -1.16 12.83
C LEU A 58 22.76 -1.32 13.29
N LYS A 59 23.53 -2.19 12.63
CA LYS A 59 24.97 -2.41 12.90
C LYS A 59 25.83 -1.18 12.71
N GLN A 60 25.36 -0.18 11.96
CA GLN A 60 26.14 1.01 11.61
C GLN A 60 25.85 2.21 12.52
N TYR A 61 24.83 2.14 13.38
CA TYR A 61 24.61 3.17 14.38
C TYR A 61 25.64 3.11 15.49
N HIS A 62 26.13 4.26 15.92
CA HIS A 62 27.09 4.36 17.01
C HIS A 62 26.52 3.87 18.35
N ASP A 63 25.26 4.23 18.61
CA ASP A 63 24.46 3.77 19.75
C ASP A 63 23.13 3.20 19.25
N PRO A 64 23.11 1.89 18.89
CA PRO A 64 21.95 1.26 18.27
C PRO A 64 20.76 1.08 19.23
N GLU A 65 20.98 1.23 20.55
CA GLU A 65 19.91 1.11 21.54
C GLU A 65 19.30 2.48 21.92
N SER A 66 19.87 3.58 21.45
CA SER A 66 19.33 4.89 21.71
C SER A 66 17.96 5.09 21.03
N LYS A 67 17.04 5.77 21.74
CA LYS A 67 15.71 6.09 21.20
C LYS A 67 15.82 6.78 19.83
N LYS A 68 16.72 7.75 19.70
CA LYS A 68 16.92 8.51 18.46
C LYS A 68 17.40 7.65 17.29
N ALA A 69 18.31 6.68 17.56
CA ALA A 69 18.78 5.75 16.53
C ALA A 69 17.65 4.83 16.05
N LEU A 70 16.87 4.26 16.99
CA LEU A 70 15.76 3.37 16.65
C LEU A 70 14.66 4.10 15.89
N GLU A 71 14.26 5.31 16.31
CA GLU A 71 13.30 6.13 15.59
C GLU A 71 13.81 6.46 14.18
N SER A 72 15.06 6.89 14.04
CA SER A 72 15.66 7.19 12.75
C SER A 72 15.71 5.97 11.82
N LEU A 73 16.09 4.82 12.34
CA LEU A 73 16.16 3.57 11.61
C LEU A 73 14.76 3.12 11.12
N ASN A 74 13.77 3.24 11.99
CA ASN A 74 12.39 2.90 11.66
C ASN A 74 11.87 3.76 10.50
N VAL A 75 12.00 5.07 10.60
CA VAL A 75 11.60 6.02 9.54
C VAL A 75 12.39 5.74 8.25
N LEU A 76 13.69 5.50 8.34
CA LEU A 76 14.52 5.19 7.19
C LEU A 76 14.04 3.92 6.47
N CYS A 77 13.75 2.84 7.19
CA CYS A 77 13.23 1.60 6.60
C CYS A 77 11.90 1.83 5.90
N VAL A 78 10.96 2.59 6.50
CA VAL A 78 9.68 2.92 5.87
C VAL A 78 9.90 3.70 4.57
N ARG A 79 10.78 4.71 4.56
CA ARG A 79 11.11 5.49 3.37
C ARG A 79 11.68 4.64 2.25
N LEU A 80 12.62 3.75 2.56
CA LEU A 80 13.26 2.88 1.57
C LEU A 80 12.26 1.90 0.96
N VAL A 81 11.45 1.25 1.79
CA VAL A 81 10.44 0.29 1.30
C VAL A 81 9.32 1.02 0.55
N PHE A 82 8.93 2.24 0.98
CA PHE A 82 8.00 3.05 0.22
C PHE A 82 8.55 3.39 -1.19
N CYS A 83 9.84 3.71 -1.31
CA CYS A 83 10.46 3.97 -2.62
C CYS A 83 10.44 2.71 -3.51
N LEU A 84 10.78 1.53 -2.96
CA LEU A 84 10.71 0.25 -3.66
C LEU A 84 9.27 -0.06 -4.11
N TYR A 85 8.30 0.14 -3.22
CA TYR A 85 6.90 -0.01 -3.57
C TYR A 85 6.46 0.95 -4.69
N SER A 86 6.84 2.23 -4.57
CA SER A 86 6.45 3.28 -5.52
C SER A 86 7.00 3.04 -6.92
N GLU A 87 8.20 2.48 -7.02
CA GLU A 87 8.81 2.04 -8.27
C GLU A 87 7.98 0.93 -8.94
N ASP A 88 7.68 -0.14 -8.20
CA ASP A 88 6.94 -1.29 -8.71
C ASP A 88 5.46 -0.97 -8.99
N ALA A 89 4.87 -0.08 -8.21
CA ALA A 89 3.51 0.38 -8.40
C ALA A 89 3.36 1.36 -9.59
N GLY A 90 4.48 1.83 -10.15
CA GLY A 90 4.51 2.80 -11.23
C GLY A 90 4.09 4.21 -10.78
N LEU A 91 4.34 4.55 -9.51
CA LEU A 91 4.19 5.92 -8.98
C LEU A 91 5.38 6.79 -9.36
N PHE A 92 6.54 6.18 -9.55
CA PHE A 92 7.66 6.80 -10.23
C PHE A 92 7.49 6.53 -11.72
N GLU A 93 7.60 7.56 -12.55
CA GLU A 93 7.29 7.48 -13.99
C GLU A 93 8.14 6.45 -14.74
N GLN A 94 9.37 6.24 -14.30
CA GLN A 94 10.29 5.29 -14.93
C GLN A 94 10.38 4.01 -14.10
N LYS A 95 10.37 2.87 -14.79
CA LYS A 95 10.62 1.57 -14.19
C LYS A 95 12.06 1.52 -13.65
N ASP A 96 12.24 0.84 -12.52
CA ASP A 96 13.54 0.67 -11.86
C ASP A 96 14.23 2.00 -11.51
N SER A 97 13.46 3.11 -11.30
CA SER A 97 14.00 4.45 -11.04
C SER A 97 14.74 4.52 -9.71
N PHE A 98 14.19 3.97 -8.63
CA PHE A 98 14.83 3.97 -7.32
C PHE A 98 15.97 2.96 -7.27
N SER A 99 15.73 1.72 -7.70
CA SER A 99 16.75 0.66 -7.74
C SER A 99 17.91 1.05 -8.65
N GLY A 100 17.63 1.61 -9.82
CA GLY A 100 18.63 2.14 -10.73
C GLY A 100 19.43 3.31 -10.16
N TYR A 101 18.72 4.24 -9.48
CA TYR A 101 19.36 5.37 -8.82
C TYR A 101 20.37 4.92 -7.75
N ILE A 102 19.98 4.04 -6.82
CA ILE A 102 20.87 3.57 -5.76
C ILE A 102 22.03 2.69 -6.30
N ALA A 103 21.80 1.96 -7.42
CA ALA A 103 22.81 1.10 -8.03
C ALA A 103 24.03 1.87 -8.54
N GLN A 104 23.84 3.12 -8.99
CA GLN A 104 24.90 3.97 -9.57
C GLN A 104 25.95 4.43 -8.56
N TYR A 105 25.59 4.50 -7.27
CA TYR A 105 26.48 5.03 -6.25
C TYR A 105 27.31 3.95 -5.57
N GLU A 106 28.57 4.25 -5.33
CA GLU A 106 29.38 3.46 -4.40
C GLU A 106 28.84 3.63 -2.96
N PRO A 107 29.03 2.62 -2.06
CA PRO A 107 28.50 2.71 -0.70
C PRO A 107 28.83 4.00 0.05
N LYS A 108 30.04 4.55 -0.16
CA LYS A 108 30.49 5.80 0.48
C LYS A 108 29.68 7.03 0.01
N ASP A 109 29.17 7.02 -1.22
CA ASP A 109 28.46 8.13 -1.86
C ASP A 109 26.92 7.97 -1.77
N LEU A 110 26.43 6.79 -1.40
CA LEU A 110 25.00 6.48 -1.36
C LEU A 110 24.25 7.24 -0.25
N ARG A 111 24.92 7.55 0.89
CA ARG A 111 24.30 8.34 1.95
C ARG A 111 23.89 9.75 1.50
N PRO A 112 24.79 10.57 0.92
CA PRO A 112 24.39 11.87 0.38
C PRO A 112 23.37 11.74 -0.76
N ALA A 113 23.44 10.72 -1.60
CA ALA A 113 22.45 10.46 -2.64
C ALA A 113 21.04 10.23 -2.07
N LEU A 114 20.91 9.41 -1.03
CA LEU A 114 19.61 9.20 -0.35
C LEU A 114 19.07 10.48 0.30
N LEU A 115 19.93 11.30 0.91
CA LEU A 115 19.52 12.58 1.48
C LEU A 115 19.00 13.54 0.40
N SER A 116 19.67 13.59 -0.76
CA SER A 116 19.22 14.39 -1.90
C SER A 116 17.89 13.90 -2.45
N LEU A 117 17.73 12.58 -2.62
CA LEU A 117 16.48 11.97 -3.06
C LEU A 117 15.32 12.28 -2.10
N PHE A 118 15.51 12.09 -0.79
CA PHE A 118 14.46 12.36 0.19
C PHE A 118 14.05 13.83 0.20
N LYS A 119 15.00 14.73 -0.01
CA LYS A 119 14.71 16.16 -0.15
C LYS A 119 13.87 16.45 -1.41
N VAL A 120 14.20 15.83 -2.54
CA VAL A 120 13.40 15.95 -3.77
C VAL A 120 11.99 15.44 -3.59
N LEU A 121 11.84 14.26 -2.97
CA LEU A 121 10.52 13.65 -2.69
C LEU A 121 9.66 14.53 -1.75
N ASP A 122 10.27 15.34 -0.89
CA ASP A 122 9.57 16.27 0.02
C ASP A 122 9.37 17.68 -0.57
N THR A 123 9.98 18.00 -1.71
CA THR A 123 9.95 19.36 -2.27
C THR A 123 8.94 19.46 -3.42
N PRO A 124 7.89 20.31 -3.31
CA PRO A 124 6.95 20.58 -4.40
C PRO A 124 7.63 21.12 -5.65
N TYR A 125 7.08 20.82 -6.83
CA TYR A 125 7.66 21.26 -8.11
C TYR A 125 7.96 22.76 -8.21
N PRO A 126 7.11 23.68 -7.71
CA PRO A 126 7.40 25.12 -7.78
C PRO A 126 8.66 25.55 -7.01
N ASP A 127 9.05 24.77 -5.99
CA ASP A 127 10.16 25.10 -5.10
C ASP A 127 11.48 24.38 -5.50
N ARG A 128 11.45 23.54 -6.55
CA ARG A 128 12.60 22.75 -7.03
C ARG A 128 13.69 23.52 -7.77
N PRO A 129 13.41 24.61 -8.49
CA PRO A 129 14.46 25.33 -9.24
C PRO A 129 15.68 25.72 -8.40
N ASP A 130 15.47 26.00 -7.12
CA ASP A 130 16.57 26.39 -6.20
C ASP A 130 17.41 25.20 -5.72
N LEU A 131 17.03 23.95 -6.04
CA LEU A 131 17.76 22.75 -5.65
C LEU A 131 18.87 22.38 -6.64
N TYR A 132 18.87 22.96 -7.86
CA TYR A 132 19.86 22.66 -8.92
C TYR A 132 20.03 21.14 -9.14
N LEU A 133 18.93 20.44 -9.36
CA LEU A 133 18.86 18.97 -9.43
C LEU A 133 19.53 18.45 -10.71
N SER A 134 20.03 17.20 -10.64
CA SER A 134 20.36 16.43 -11.84
C SER A 134 19.08 15.93 -12.52
N GLU A 135 19.15 15.65 -13.84
CA GLU A 135 18.02 15.12 -14.61
C GLU A 135 17.40 13.88 -13.96
N GLU A 136 18.23 13.01 -13.36
CA GLU A 136 17.79 11.81 -12.66
C GLU A 136 16.95 12.11 -11.42
N LEU A 137 17.32 13.13 -10.64
CA LEU A 137 16.57 13.55 -9.46
C LEU A 137 15.31 14.34 -9.83
N GLU A 138 15.33 15.10 -10.91
CA GLU A 138 14.15 15.82 -11.42
C GLU A 138 13.04 14.88 -11.85
N ALA A 139 13.39 13.66 -12.30
CA ALA A 139 12.42 12.64 -12.71
C ALA A 139 11.60 12.06 -11.53
N PHE A 140 12.05 12.21 -10.28
CA PHE A 140 11.27 11.73 -9.15
C PHE A 140 10.11 12.69 -8.83
N PRO A 141 8.91 12.16 -8.55
CA PRO A 141 7.76 12.99 -8.21
C PRO A 141 7.88 13.63 -6.83
N TYR A 142 7.05 14.62 -6.56
CA TYR A 142 6.81 15.11 -5.21
C TYR A 142 5.87 14.16 -4.47
N VAL A 143 6.31 13.66 -3.31
CA VAL A 143 5.54 12.79 -2.44
C VAL A 143 5.01 13.60 -1.27
N ASN A 144 3.82 14.16 -1.40
CA ASN A 144 3.15 14.88 -0.32
C ASN A 144 2.78 13.92 0.81
N GLY A 145 2.67 14.41 2.04
CA GLY A 145 2.16 13.62 3.17
C GLY A 145 3.09 13.51 4.36
N GLY A 146 4.26 14.16 4.30
CA GLY A 146 5.17 14.30 5.44
C GLY A 146 6.07 13.11 5.72
N LEU A 147 6.00 12.01 4.93
CA LEU A 147 6.90 10.86 5.11
C LEU A 147 8.38 11.28 5.01
N PHE A 148 8.69 12.21 4.10
CA PHE A 148 10.05 12.69 3.86
C PHE A 148 10.37 14.00 4.56
N ALA A 149 9.39 14.67 5.21
CA ALA A 149 9.55 16.00 5.81
C ALA A 149 10.50 16.06 7.01
N ASN A 150 10.65 14.96 7.75
CA ASN A 150 11.56 14.93 8.90
C ASN A 150 13.02 14.80 8.42
N GLU A 151 13.77 15.91 8.40
CA GLU A 151 15.18 15.93 8.06
C GLU A 151 16.10 15.50 9.22
N ASP A 152 15.60 15.41 10.45
CA ASP A 152 16.38 15.09 11.65
C ASP A 152 16.70 13.60 11.82
N ILE A 153 16.35 12.77 10.86
CA ILE A 153 16.68 11.35 10.91
C ILE A 153 18.18 11.13 10.71
N ILE A 154 18.74 10.24 11.51
CA ILE A 154 20.14 9.84 11.38
C ILE A 154 20.24 8.73 10.35
N ILE A 155 20.85 9.01 9.20
CA ILE A 155 21.26 7.98 8.25
C ILE A 155 22.71 7.64 8.53
N PRO A 156 23.04 6.41 8.97
CA PRO A 156 24.42 6.05 9.28
C PRO A 156 25.27 5.89 8.01
N LYS A 157 26.54 5.52 8.20
CA LYS A 157 27.42 5.16 7.08
C LYS A 157 26.84 3.96 6.33
N ILE A 158 26.77 4.04 5.01
CA ILE A 158 26.31 2.92 4.20
C ILE A 158 27.50 2.02 3.84
N THR A 159 27.30 0.73 4.02
CA THR A 159 28.27 -0.34 3.72
C THR A 159 27.83 -1.15 2.51
N GLN A 160 28.73 -2.02 2.01
CA GLN A 160 28.35 -2.93 0.93
C GLN A 160 27.22 -3.86 1.35
N GLU A 161 27.18 -4.32 2.62
CA GLU A 161 26.09 -5.16 3.16
C GLU A 161 24.73 -4.47 3.04
N ILE A 162 24.66 -3.16 3.32
CA ILE A 162 23.42 -2.38 3.17
C ILE A 162 23.04 -2.27 1.69
N LYS A 163 24.00 -1.97 0.81
CA LYS A 163 23.75 -1.87 -0.63
C LYS A 163 23.25 -3.20 -1.20
N ASP A 164 23.84 -4.31 -0.79
CA ASP A 164 23.43 -5.66 -1.22
C ASP A 164 22.01 -6.00 -0.72
N ALA A 165 21.67 -5.64 0.52
CA ALA A 165 20.33 -5.84 1.07
C ALA A 165 19.27 -5.01 0.33
N LEU A 166 19.59 -3.77 -0.04
CA LEU A 166 18.71 -2.93 -0.86
C LEU A 166 18.55 -3.48 -2.27
N ALA A 167 19.63 -3.96 -2.89
CA ALA A 167 19.58 -4.58 -4.22
C ALA A 167 18.75 -5.88 -4.20
N GLU A 168 18.90 -6.71 -3.18
CA GLU A 168 18.07 -7.92 -3.00
C GLU A 168 16.59 -7.56 -2.86
N ALA A 169 16.27 -6.53 -2.09
CA ALA A 169 14.91 -6.04 -1.92
C ALA A 169 14.34 -5.44 -3.21
N GLY A 170 15.17 -4.81 -4.06
CA GLY A 170 14.76 -4.29 -5.37
C GLY A 170 14.39 -5.37 -6.40
N HIS A 171 14.74 -6.63 -6.17
CA HIS A 171 14.30 -7.75 -7.02
C HIS A 171 12.95 -8.34 -6.63
N PHE A 172 12.41 -7.95 -5.48
CA PHE A 172 11.12 -8.38 -5.01
C PHE A 172 10.02 -7.51 -5.65
N ASN A 173 8.87 -8.10 -6.01
CA ASN A 173 7.76 -7.33 -6.55
C ASN A 173 6.88 -6.76 -5.41
N TRP A 174 7.16 -5.55 -4.98
CA TRP A 174 6.44 -4.87 -3.91
C TRP A 174 5.00 -4.51 -4.26
N ARG A 175 4.66 -4.41 -5.54
CA ARG A 175 3.29 -4.13 -6.00
C ARG A 175 2.29 -5.21 -5.55
N ASP A 176 2.74 -6.46 -5.40
CA ASP A 176 1.87 -7.57 -5.00
C ASP A 176 1.58 -7.58 -3.49
N ILE A 177 2.21 -6.69 -2.71
CA ILE A 177 1.97 -6.56 -1.27
C ILE A 177 0.70 -5.76 -1.03
N SER A 178 -0.25 -6.37 -0.27
CA SER A 178 -1.41 -5.65 0.22
C SER A 178 -0.99 -4.52 1.17
N PRO A 179 -1.59 -3.31 1.06
CA PRO A 179 -1.32 -2.21 2.00
C PRO A 179 -1.59 -2.59 3.46
N THR A 180 -2.60 -3.44 3.69
CA THR A 180 -2.92 -3.98 5.01
C THR A 180 -1.78 -4.83 5.56
N ILE A 181 -1.14 -5.61 4.70
CA ILE A 181 0.03 -6.42 5.05
C ILE A 181 1.27 -5.56 5.26
N PHE A 182 1.42 -4.48 4.49
CA PHE A 182 2.52 -3.53 4.63
C PHE A 182 2.64 -3.05 6.09
N GLY A 183 1.53 -2.58 6.68
CA GLY A 183 1.49 -2.19 8.09
C GLY A 183 1.98 -3.28 9.05
N ALA A 184 1.50 -4.50 8.85
CA ALA A 184 1.84 -5.66 9.66
C ALA A 184 3.33 -6.07 9.56
N VAL A 185 3.90 -6.01 8.36
CA VAL A 185 5.32 -6.31 8.12
C VAL A 185 6.20 -5.36 8.93
N PHE A 186 5.89 -4.07 8.91
CA PHE A 186 6.66 -3.08 9.65
C PHE A 186 6.50 -3.24 11.16
N GLU A 187 5.28 -3.42 11.65
CA GLU A 187 5.03 -3.60 13.07
C GLU A 187 5.76 -4.84 13.63
N SER A 188 5.74 -5.95 12.91
CA SER A 188 6.41 -7.19 13.34
C SER A 188 7.92 -7.13 13.23
N THR A 189 8.45 -6.44 12.24
CA THR A 189 9.90 -6.40 11.94
C THR A 189 10.63 -5.36 12.78
N LEU A 190 10.00 -4.19 12.99
CA LEU A 190 10.65 -3.04 13.60
C LEU A 190 10.34 -2.88 15.10
N ASN A 191 9.32 -3.59 15.63
CA ASN A 191 9.05 -3.59 17.05
C ASN A 191 9.97 -4.60 17.78
N PRO A 192 10.93 -4.14 18.66
CA PRO A 192 11.89 -5.02 19.33
C PRO A 192 11.23 -6.07 20.23
N VAL A 193 10.04 -5.79 20.76
CA VAL A 193 9.31 -6.70 21.66
C VAL A 193 8.66 -7.84 20.86
N THR A 194 8.06 -7.52 19.73
CA THR A 194 7.42 -8.50 18.82
C THR A 194 8.46 -9.37 18.14
N ARG A 195 9.56 -8.75 17.72
CA ARG A 195 10.69 -9.43 17.06
C ARG A 195 11.35 -10.49 17.97
N ARG A 196 11.54 -10.18 19.27
CA ARG A 196 12.12 -11.13 20.25
C ARG A 196 11.20 -12.32 20.53
N LYS A 197 9.89 -12.17 20.35
CA LYS A 197 8.90 -13.24 20.57
C LYS A 197 8.68 -14.11 19.33
N GLY A 198 9.26 -13.79 18.19
CA GLY A 198 9.21 -14.60 16.97
C GLY A 198 7.81 -14.70 16.34
N GLY A 199 6.88 -13.82 16.71
CA GLY A 199 5.50 -13.84 16.23
C GLY A 199 5.12 -12.59 15.46
N MET A 200 4.63 -12.75 14.21
CA MET A 200 3.89 -11.72 13.53
C MET A 200 2.50 -11.64 14.19
N HIS A 201 2.27 -10.64 15.02
CA HIS A 201 0.94 -10.34 15.54
C HIS A 201 0.30 -9.27 14.64
N TYR A 202 -0.26 -9.70 13.52
CA TYR A 202 -1.10 -8.81 12.74
C TYR A 202 -2.53 -9.32 12.68
N THR A 203 -3.47 -8.41 12.56
CA THR A 203 -4.85 -8.78 12.33
C THR A 203 -5.00 -9.15 10.86
N SER A 204 -5.22 -10.43 10.57
CA SER A 204 -5.39 -10.90 9.19
C SER A 204 -6.60 -10.24 8.52
N ILE A 205 -6.55 -10.08 7.20
CA ILE A 205 -7.66 -9.52 6.41
C ILE A 205 -8.96 -10.24 6.73
N GLU A 206 -8.93 -11.58 6.85
CA GLU A 206 -10.10 -12.37 7.25
C GLU A 206 -10.67 -11.94 8.60
N ASN A 207 -9.82 -11.67 9.60
CA ASN A 207 -10.28 -11.24 10.92
C ASN A 207 -10.79 -9.79 10.91
N ILE A 208 -10.22 -8.93 10.06
CA ILE A 208 -10.73 -7.57 9.85
C ILE A 208 -12.14 -7.65 9.27
N HIS A 209 -12.37 -8.49 8.26
CA HIS A 209 -13.68 -8.68 7.64
C HIS A 209 -14.72 -9.28 8.60
N LYS A 210 -14.33 -10.10 9.58
CA LYS A 210 -15.26 -10.55 10.65
C LYS A 210 -15.82 -9.40 11.49
N VAL A 211 -15.16 -8.24 11.46
CA VAL A 211 -15.60 -7.03 12.16
C VAL A 211 -16.29 -6.06 11.20
N ILE A 212 -15.66 -5.69 10.09
CA ILE A 212 -16.17 -4.65 9.20
C ILE A 212 -17.38 -5.11 8.37
N ASP A 213 -17.44 -6.40 7.98
CA ASP A 213 -18.56 -6.92 7.21
C ASP A 213 -19.89 -6.78 7.99
N PRO A 214 -20.07 -7.36 9.18
CA PRO A 214 -21.32 -7.22 9.92
C PRO A 214 -21.55 -5.82 10.49
N LEU A 215 -20.50 -4.98 10.60
CA LEU A 215 -20.65 -3.65 11.17
C LEU A 215 -21.31 -2.66 10.18
N PHE A 216 -20.95 -2.71 8.91
CA PHE A 216 -21.47 -1.78 7.90
C PHE A 216 -21.37 -2.28 6.45
N LEU A 217 -20.40 -3.16 6.14
CA LEU A 217 -20.09 -3.46 4.75
C LEU A 217 -21.15 -4.36 4.10
N ASP A 218 -21.72 -5.30 4.85
CA ASP A 218 -22.81 -6.17 4.38
C ASP A 218 -24.06 -5.34 4.06
N ASP A 219 -24.41 -4.36 4.88
CA ASP A 219 -25.54 -3.45 4.63
C ASP A 219 -25.34 -2.65 3.34
N LEU A 220 -24.11 -2.14 3.12
CA LEU A 220 -23.77 -1.40 1.90
C LEU A 220 -23.80 -2.32 0.66
N LYS A 221 -23.31 -3.53 0.75
CA LYS A 221 -23.36 -4.52 -0.34
C LYS A 221 -24.79 -4.93 -0.67
N ASN A 222 -25.64 -5.10 0.35
CA ASN A 222 -27.06 -5.42 0.17
C ASN A 222 -27.82 -4.27 -0.52
N GLU A 223 -27.60 -3.02 -0.09
CA GLU A 223 -28.18 -1.84 -0.73
C GLU A 223 -27.75 -1.73 -2.20
N PHE A 224 -26.47 -1.97 -2.50
CA PHE A 224 -25.99 -2.00 -3.88
C PHE A 224 -26.68 -3.09 -4.70
N ALA A 225 -26.81 -4.30 -4.15
CA ALA A 225 -27.50 -5.40 -4.81
C ALA A 225 -28.97 -5.09 -5.10
N GLU A 226 -29.67 -4.41 -4.18
CA GLU A 226 -31.04 -3.95 -4.41
C GLU A 226 -31.11 -2.94 -5.56
N ILE A 227 -30.18 -1.98 -5.63
CA ILE A 227 -30.11 -0.99 -6.72
C ILE A 227 -29.94 -1.71 -8.08
N LEU A 228 -29.14 -2.78 -8.12
CA LEU A 228 -28.92 -3.54 -9.36
C LEU A 228 -30.22 -4.18 -9.91
N THR A 229 -31.21 -4.48 -9.06
CA THR A 229 -32.50 -5.05 -9.48
C THR A 229 -33.42 -4.05 -10.19
N ILE A 230 -33.11 -2.74 -10.17
CA ILE A 230 -33.95 -1.72 -10.77
C ILE A 230 -33.94 -1.84 -12.29
N GLY A 231 -35.09 -2.16 -12.88
CA GLY A 231 -35.23 -2.36 -14.35
C GLY A 231 -35.21 -1.06 -15.18
N VAL A 232 -35.56 0.08 -14.59
CA VAL A 232 -35.61 1.37 -15.29
C VAL A 232 -34.22 2.02 -15.25
N GLN A 233 -33.53 2.06 -16.38
CA GLN A 233 -32.13 2.52 -16.47
C GLN A 233 -31.89 3.93 -15.89
N LYS A 234 -32.80 4.89 -16.21
CA LYS A 234 -32.67 6.25 -15.68
C LYS A 234 -32.78 6.30 -14.15
N GLN A 235 -33.66 5.48 -13.59
CA GLN A 235 -33.82 5.39 -12.12
C GLN A 235 -32.63 4.66 -11.47
N LYS A 236 -32.16 3.56 -12.09
CA LYS A 236 -30.98 2.83 -11.64
C LYS A 236 -29.77 3.75 -11.60
N LYS A 237 -29.48 4.47 -12.69
CA LYS A 237 -28.37 5.43 -12.76
C LYS A 237 -28.45 6.47 -11.64
N LYS A 238 -29.59 7.08 -11.42
CA LYS A 238 -29.78 8.06 -10.33
C LYS A 238 -29.51 7.46 -8.97
N LYS A 239 -29.97 6.22 -8.74
CA LYS A 239 -29.74 5.52 -7.46
C LYS A 239 -28.29 5.14 -7.25
N LEU A 240 -27.55 4.74 -8.28
CA LEU A 240 -26.12 4.50 -8.23
C LEU A 240 -25.34 5.78 -7.89
N GLU A 241 -25.68 6.92 -8.49
CA GLU A 241 -25.07 8.21 -8.17
C GLU A 241 -25.35 8.66 -6.73
N GLU A 242 -26.60 8.49 -6.25
CA GLU A 242 -26.98 8.74 -4.86
C GLU A 242 -26.19 7.83 -3.88
N PHE A 243 -26.05 6.56 -4.22
CA PHE A 243 -25.33 5.60 -3.41
C PHE A 243 -23.81 5.88 -3.38
N GLN A 244 -23.20 6.26 -4.50
CA GLN A 244 -21.81 6.72 -4.54
C GLN A 244 -21.60 7.96 -3.64
N ASN A 245 -22.52 8.91 -3.67
CA ASN A 245 -22.47 10.07 -2.77
C ASN A 245 -22.63 9.67 -1.30
N LYS A 246 -23.45 8.66 -1.00
CA LYS A 246 -23.55 8.10 0.36
C LYS A 246 -22.21 7.53 0.80
N LEU A 247 -21.52 6.72 -0.01
CA LEU A 247 -20.20 6.18 0.32
C LEU A 247 -19.18 7.30 0.60
N ALA A 248 -19.18 8.36 -0.21
CA ALA A 248 -18.32 9.53 -0.03
C ALA A 248 -18.63 10.35 1.24
N GLY A 249 -19.81 10.23 1.78
CA GLY A 249 -20.23 10.92 3.01
C GLY A 249 -19.96 10.14 4.32
N LEU A 250 -19.53 8.87 4.23
CA LEU A 250 -19.20 8.08 5.42
C LEU A 250 -17.86 8.52 6.00
N THR A 251 -17.76 8.44 7.33
CA THR A 251 -16.50 8.69 8.06
C THR A 251 -16.21 7.52 9.01
N PHE A 252 -14.95 7.17 9.14
CA PHE A 252 -14.49 6.05 9.94
C PHE A 252 -13.44 6.51 10.94
N LEU A 253 -13.55 6.10 12.19
CA LEU A 253 -12.58 6.39 13.23
C LEU A 253 -12.13 5.08 13.88
N ASP A 254 -10.81 4.88 13.93
CA ASP A 254 -10.18 3.87 14.76
C ASP A 254 -9.38 4.57 15.88
N PRO A 255 -9.82 4.51 17.15
CA PRO A 255 -9.17 5.23 18.26
C PRO A 255 -7.89 4.55 18.77
N ALA A 256 -7.50 3.42 18.20
CA ALA A 256 -6.26 2.68 18.51
C ALA A 256 -5.76 1.98 17.25
N CYS A 257 -5.52 2.76 16.20
CA CYS A 257 -5.41 2.24 14.84
C CYS A 257 -4.13 1.41 14.58
N GLY A 258 -3.13 1.46 15.47
CA GLY A 258 -1.87 0.76 15.24
C GLY A 258 -1.25 1.17 13.90
N SER A 259 -0.86 0.19 13.11
CA SER A 259 -0.38 0.36 11.74
C SER A 259 -1.48 0.60 10.69
N GLY A 260 -2.73 0.86 11.12
CA GLY A 260 -3.84 1.28 10.25
C GLY A 260 -4.55 0.15 9.51
N ASN A 261 -4.39 -1.11 9.88
CA ASN A 261 -4.90 -2.26 9.14
C ASN A 261 -6.42 -2.22 8.92
N PHE A 262 -7.21 -1.87 9.95
CA PHE A 262 -8.66 -1.74 9.83
C PHE A 262 -9.07 -0.59 8.91
N LEU A 263 -8.43 0.57 9.05
CA LEU A 263 -8.71 1.74 8.20
C LEU A 263 -8.36 1.47 6.74
N THR A 264 -7.22 0.85 6.50
CA THR A 264 -6.72 0.52 5.17
C THR A 264 -7.65 -0.48 4.47
N GLU A 265 -8.04 -1.58 5.15
CA GLU A 265 -8.92 -2.58 4.57
C GLU A 265 -10.35 -2.03 4.36
N THR A 266 -10.82 -1.18 5.27
CA THR A 266 -12.10 -0.48 5.11
C THR A 266 -12.07 0.43 3.88
N TYR A 267 -11.01 1.20 3.69
CA TYR A 267 -10.83 2.04 2.51
C TYR A 267 -10.84 1.21 1.23
N ILE A 268 -10.05 0.14 1.16
CA ILE A 268 -9.98 -0.76 0.00
C ILE A 268 -11.37 -1.35 -0.33
N SER A 269 -12.08 -1.81 0.69
CA SER A 269 -13.43 -2.39 0.54
C SER A 269 -14.43 -1.38 -0.02
N LEU A 270 -14.42 -0.13 0.46
CA LEU A 270 -15.31 0.92 -0.04
C LEU A 270 -14.93 1.35 -1.47
N ARG A 271 -13.64 1.44 -1.78
CA ARG A 271 -13.16 1.76 -3.12
C ARG A 271 -13.52 0.69 -4.14
N ARG A 272 -13.46 -0.59 -3.77
CA ARG A 272 -13.90 -1.69 -4.62
C ARG A 272 -15.41 -1.62 -4.87
N LEU A 273 -16.20 -1.32 -3.84
CA LEU A 273 -17.64 -1.12 -4.00
C LEU A 273 -17.94 0.11 -4.90
N GLU A 274 -17.17 1.20 -4.77
CA GLU A 274 -17.25 2.34 -5.68
C GLU A 274 -16.86 1.97 -7.12
N ASN A 275 -15.83 1.15 -7.31
CA ASN A 275 -15.45 0.65 -8.63
C ASN A 275 -16.57 -0.21 -9.26
N ASP A 276 -17.30 -0.99 -8.48
CA ASP A 276 -18.47 -1.73 -8.96
C ASP A 276 -19.61 -0.78 -9.39
N ILE A 277 -19.84 0.30 -8.64
CA ILE A 277 -20.78 1.36 -9.04
C ILE A 277 -20.35 2.00 -10.37
N LEU A 278 -19.06 2.31 -10.54
CA LEU A 278 -18.54 2.92 -11.76
C LEU A 278 -18.70 1.99 -12.98
N ARG A 279 -18.46 0.68 -12.82
CA ARG A 279 -18.73 -0.33 -13.87
C ARG A 279 -20.20 -0.30 -14.33
N GLU A 280 -21.13 -0.26 -13.37
CA GLU A 280 -22.57 -0.20 -13.65
C GLU A 280 -23.00 1.13 -14.30
N LEU A 281 -22.40 2.25 -13.89
CA LEU A 281 -22.68 3.56 -14.46
C LEU A 281 -22.21 3.69 -15.91
N GLN A 282 -21.09 3.04 -16.26
CA GLN A 282 -20.55 3.07 -17.60
C GLN A 282 -21.34 2.22 -18.60
N ASN A 283 -22.04 1.15 -18.14
CA ASN A 283 -22.79 0.22 -19.02
C ASN A 283 -21.96 -0.25 -20.26
N GLY A 284 -20.64 -0.42 -20.10
CA GLY A 284 -19.76 -0.78 -21.22
C GLY A 284 -19.46 0.35 -22.21
N GLN A 285 -19.86 1.58 -21.94
CA GLN A 285 -19.53 2.75 -22.75
C GLN A 285 -18.36 3.49 -22.15
N VAL A 286 -17.32 3.69 -22.94
CA VAL A 286 -16.21 4.58 -22.58
C VAL A 286 -16.72 6.03 -22.60
N ILE A 287 -16.63 6.72 -21.46
CA ILE A 287 -17.00 8.13 -21.38
C ILE A 287 -15.87 8.93 -22.04
N PHE A 288 -16.04 9.31 -23.29
CA PHE A 288 -15.16 10.25 -23.97
C PHE A 288 -15.55 11.67 -23.59
N GLY A 289 -14.63 12.46 -23.04
CA GLY A 289 -14.75 13.86 -23.27
C GLY A 289 -14.49 14.88 -22.18
N ASP A 290 -14.13 14.55 -20.95
CA ASP A 290 -13.72 15.61 -20.04
C ASP A 290 -12.42 15.22 -19.29
N THR A 291 -11.33 15.87 -19.65
CA THR A 291 -10.01 15.65 -19.03
C THR A 291 -9.97 16.04 -17.54
N ASN A 292 -10.99 16.72 -17.03
CA ASN A 292 -11.12 17.12 -15.64
C ASN A 292 -12.14 16.28 -14.84
N TRP A 293 -12.72 15.22 -15.44
CA TRP A 293 -13.68 14.38 -14.74
C TRP A 293 -12.97 13.42 -13.79
N ASN A 294 -13.19 13.61 -12.49
CA ASN A 294 -12.75 12.66 -11.47
C ASN A 294 -13.94 11.78 -11.04
N PRO A 295 -13.95 10.50 -11.42
CA PRO A 295 -15.04 9.59 -11.07
C PRO A 295 -15.01 9.16 -9.60
N ILE A 296 -13.87 9.35 -8.91
CA ILE A 296 -13.61 8.89 -7.56
C ILE A 296 -14.15 9.89 -6.55
N LYS A 297 -14.97 9.43 -5.63
CA LYS A 297 -15.53 10.23 -4.53
C LYS A 297 -15.10 9.73 -3.16
N VAL A 298 -14.84 8.43 -3.00
CA VAL A 298 -14.31 7.86 -1.77
C VAL A 298 -12.84 8.22 -1.63
N SER A 299 -12.48 8.89 -0.56
CA SER A 299 -11.14 9.45 -0.29
C SER A 299 -10.59 8.96 1.04
N ILE A 300 -9.28 8.84 1.15
CA ILE A 300 -8.61 8.54 2.43
C ILE A 300 -8.85 9.62 3.50
N SER A 301 -9.27 10.82 3.13
CA SER A 301 -9.64 11.89 4.06
C SER A 301 -10.86 11.57 4.94
N GLN A 302 -11.63 10.53 4.60
CA GLN A 302 -12.77 10.03 5.38
C GLN A 302 -12.33 9.14 6.57
N PHE A 303 -11.05 8.77 6.62
CA PHE A 303 -10.52 7.80 7.57
C PHE A 303 -9.66 8.51 8.63
N TYR A 304 -10.06 8.31 9.88
CA TYR A 304 -9.46 8.95 11.05
C TYR A 304 -8.86 7.87 11.94
N GLY A 305 -7.64 8.08 12.40
CA GLY A 305 -6.97 7.19 13.35
C GLY A 305 -6.35 7.96 14.51
N ILE A 306 -6.32 7.33 15.68
CA ILE A 306 -5.55 7.81 16.81
C ILE A 306 -4.58 6.69 17.20
N GLU A 307 -3.31 7.03 17.34
CA GLU A 307 -2.28 6.06 17.73
C GLU A 307 -1.29 6.73 18.69
N ILE A 308 -0.96 6.02 19.77
CA ILE A 308 -0.02 6.53 20.78
C ILE A 308 1.44 6.36 20.37
N ASN A 309 1.71 5.41 19.47
CA ASN A 309 3.02 5.12 18.95
C ASN A 309 3.25 5.90 17.65
N ASP A 310 4.15 6.90 17.69
CA ASP A 310 4.48 7.75 16.55
C ASP A 310 4.83 6.94 15.30
N PHE A 311 5.65 5.91 15.46
CA PHE A 311 6.07 5.05 14.35
C PHE A 311 4.91 4.26 13.74
N ALA A 312 4.05 3.65 14.55
CA ALA A 312 2.88 2.94 14.05
C ALA A 312 1.93 3.88 13.29
N GLY A 313 1.78 5.12 13.77
CA GLY A 313 1.01 6.14 13.08
C GLY A 313 1.60 6.54 11.71
N ASP A 314 2.92 6.63 11.57
CA ASP A 314 3.56 6.91 10.29
C ASP A 314 3.45 5.73 9.32
N VAL A 315 3.51 4.50 9.83
CA VAL A 315 3.23 3.29 9.05
C VAL A 315 1.78 3.29 8.57
N ALA A 316 0.82 3.65 9.44
CA ALA A 316 -0.60 3.73 9.08
C ALA A 316 -0.88 4.74 7.97
N LYS A 317 -0.28 5.93 8.04
CA LYS A 317 -0.35 6.93 6.97
C LYS A 317 0.17 6.36 5.65
N THR A 318 1.35 5.72 5.71
CA THR A 318 1.98 5.13 4.52
C THR A 318 1.14 4.01 3.92
N ALA A 319 0.56 3.14 4.76
CA ALA A 319 -0.32 2.06 4.31
C ALA A 319 -1.58 2.60 3.61
N LEU A 320 -2.19 3.68 4.13
CA LEU A 320 -3.33 4.32 3.49
C LEU A 320 -2.96 4.96 2.14
N TRP A 321 -1.78 5.56 1.99
CA TRP A 321 -1.33 6.08 0.70
C TRP A 321 -1.07 4.98 -0.32
N ILE A 322 -0.46 3.87 0.12
CA ILE A 322 -0.27 2.70 -0.72
C ILE A 322 -1.63 2.16 -1.19
N ALA A 323 -2.62 2.10 -0.29
CA ALA A 323 -3.98 1.68 -0.63
C ALA A 323 -4.64 2.64 -1.64
N GLU A 324 -4.50 3.95 -1.45
CA GLU A 324 -5.02 4.95 -2.38
C GLU A 324 -4.43 4.76 -3.78
N SER A 325 -3.12 4.60 -3.86
CA SER A 325 -2.41 4.35 -5.11
C SER A 325 -2.88 3.08 -5.83
N GLN A 326 -3.01 1.96 -5.10
CA GLN A 326 -3.50 0.72 -5.69
C GLN A 326 -4.94 0.85 -6.19
N MET A 327 -5.82 1.47 -5.40
CA MET A 327 -7.21 1.67 -5.76
C MET A 327 -7.40 2.66 -6.92
N MET A 328 -6.52 3.65 -7.06
CA MET A 328 -6.49 4.52 -8.25
C MET A 328 -6.22 3.69 -9.50
N LYS A 329 -5.21 2.84 -9.47
CA LYS A 329 -4.85 1.97 -10.59
C LYS A 329 -5.96 0.97 -10.92
N GLU A 330 -6.60 0.36 -9.91
CA GLU A 330 -7.78 -0.48 -10.14
C GLU A 330 -8.93 0.33 -10.79
N THR A 331 -9.09 1.60 -10.44
CA THR A 331 -10.11 2.46 -11.05
C THR A 331 -9.76 2.81 -12.50
N GLU A 332 -8.49 3.10 -12.83
CA GLU A 332 -8.05 3.31 -14.22
C GLU A 332 -8.44 2.14 -15.13
N ASP A 333 -8.21 0.91 -14.65
CA ASP A 333 -8.60 -0.32 -15.36
C ASP A 333 -10.13 -0.42 -15.54
N VAL A 334 -10.91 0.10 -14.60
CA VAL A 334 -12.38 0.12 -14.66
C VAL A 334 -12.87 1.17 -15.65
N VAL A 335 -12.35 2.39 -15.55
CA VAL A 335 -12.84 3.51 -16.36
C VAL A 335 -12.17 3.59 -17.75
N LEU A 336 -11.14 2.76 -17.99
CA LEU A 336 -10.33 2.73 -19.23
C LEU A 336 -9.74 4.11 -19.57
N MET A 337 -9.40 4.88 -18.55
CA MET A 337 -8.81 6.22 -18.67
C MET A 337 -7.63 6.33 -17.72
N HIS A 338 -6.58 7.02 -18.15
CA HIS A 338 -5.54 7.44 -17.23
C HIS A 338 -6.08 8.56 -16.34
N LEU A 339 -6.01 8.35 -15.04
CA LEU A 339 -6.40 9.34 -14.05
C LEU A 339 -5.10 10.05 -13.60
N ASP A 340 -5.08 11.37 -13.71
CA ASP A 340 -3.95 12.15 -13.18
C ASP A 340 -3.83 11.88 -11.68
N PHE A 341 -2.92 11.00 -11.33
CA PHE A 341 -2.54 10.75 -9.96
C PHE A 341 -1.70 11.93 -9.48
N LEU A 342 -2.38 12.87 -8.85
CA LEU A 342 -1.65 13.87 -8.07
C LEU A 342 -1.24 13.21 -6.76
N PRO A 343 0.05 12.94 -6.56
CA PRO A 343 0.51 12.18 -5.42
C PRO A 343 0.03 12.83 -4.12
N LEU A 344 -0.63 12.02 -3.29
CA LEU A 344 -0.84 12.24 -1.86
C LEU A 344 -1.43 13.60 -1.46
N LYS A 345 -2.37 14.16 -2.25
CA LYS A 345 -3.07 15.42 -1.90
C LYS A 345 -4.01 15.29 -0.69
N SER A 346 -4.39 14.09 -0.32
CA SER A 346 -5.33 13.87 0.78
C SER A 346 -4.58 13.89 2.09
N ASN A 347 -4.98 14.76 3.00
CA ASN A 347 -4.51 14.71 4.38
C ASN A 347 -4.99 13.38 4.99
N VAL A 348 -4.06 12.52 5.37
CA VAL A 348 -4.36 11.34 6.17
C VAL A 348 -4.57 11.79 7.60
N ASN A 349 -5.76 11.55 8.14
CA ASN A 349 -6.15 12.03 9.49
C ASN A 349 -5.71 11.04 10.57
N ILE A 350 -4.42 10.69 10.63
CA ILE A 350 -3.86 9.91 11.72
C ILE A 350 -3.22 10.85 12.73
N HIS A 351 -3.80 10.88 13.93
CA HIS A 351 -3.35 11.71 15.03
C HIS A 351 -2.51 10.87 16.01
N ILE A 352 -1.33 11.40 16.34
CA ILE A 352 -0.45 10.78 17.33
C ILE A 352 -0.80 11.29 18.72
N GLY A 353 -1.25 10.37 19.57
CA GLY A 353 -1.65 10.75 20.94
C GLY A 353 -2.45 9.67 21.65
N ASN A 354 -2.84 9.98 22.89
CA ASN A 354 -3.66 9.10 23.70
C ASN A 354 -5.14 9.40 23.49
N ALA A 355 -5.88 8.50 22.89
CA ALA A 355 -7.30 8.65 22.59
C ALA A 355 -8.19 8.93 23.84
N LEU A 356 -7.73 8.52 25.03
CA LEU A 356 -8.45 8.78 26.29
C LEU A 356 -8.20 10.18 26.87
N GLN A 357 -7.29 10.95 26.26
CA GLN A 357 -6.88 12.28 26.74
C GLN A 357 -7.17 13.39 25.72
N MET A 358 -7.86 13.06 24.64
CA MET A 358 -8.28 13.99 23.59
C MET A 358 -9.69 14.49 23.79
#